data_c01c912aa66ff87281f6c80904c8964e
#
_entry.id   c01c912aa66ff87281f6c80904c8964e
#
_cell.length_a   1.000
_cell.length_b   1.000
_cell.length_c   1.000
_cell.angle_alpha   90.00
_cell.angle_beta   90.00
_cell.angle_gamma   90.00
#
_symmetry.space_group_name_H-M   'P 1'
#
loop_
_entity.id
_entity.type
_entity.pdbx_description
1 polymer ?
#
loop_
_entity_poly.entity_id
_entity_poly.type
_entity_poly.pdbx_seq_one_letter_code
_entity_poly.pdbx_strand_id
1 'polypeptide(L)'
;GSFELNKSMVWPMLRTIPNNTHASLMRRFAWNAPEMVTVNGLSLLNEKVNKIMLDGTMTVESSFVLPGNTHITLTRVIFPSISNPAIYEKYILKNTGTANASVEIPASRSVINTDPTKGVNGSYKLISEIIGSTARQLQPNEEIIFYASISGYKTGENEIKPDIEKELQ
;
A
#
# COMPACT_ATOMS: atom_id res chain seq x y z
N GLY A 1 6.48 -18.64 14.59
CA GLY A 1 7.53 -17.85 13.95
C GLY A 1 7.04 -16.48 13.55
N SER A 2 7.95 -15.57 13.28
CA SER A 2 7.68 -14.26 12.69
C SER A 2 8.24 -14.23 11.27
N PHE A 3 7.66 -13.43 10.39
CA PHE A 3 8.25 -13.12 9.10
C PHE A 3 8.22 -11.60 8.89
N GLU A 4 9.07 -11.12 8.00
CA GLU A 4 9.17 -9.71 7.64
C GLU A 4 8.83 -9.53 6.16
N LEU A 5 7.93 -8.60 5.86
CA LEU A 5 7.58 -8.23 4.50
C LEU A 5 8.30 -6.92 4.15
N ASN A 6 9.33 -7.02 3.31
CA ASN A 6 10.07 -5.87 2.81
C ASN A 6 9.53 -5.43 1.45
N LYS A 7 9.17 -4.15 1.32
CA LYS A 7 8.74 -3.56 0.05
C LYS A 7 9.90 -2.83 -0.60
N SER A 8 10.33 -3.32 -1.77
CA SER A 8 11.31 -2.66 -2.63
C SER A 8 10.74 -2.53 -4.03
N MET A 9 10.99 -1.40 -4.65
CA MET A 9 10.54 -1.13 -6.01
C MET A 9 11.68 -0.71 -6.89
N VAL A 10 11.68 -1.22 -8.12
CA VAL A 10 12.63 -0.88 -9.17
C VAL A 10 11.86 -0.26 -10.33
N TRP A 11 12.26 0.93 -10.75
CA TRP A 11 11.70 1.60 -11.92
C TRP A 11 12.70 1.52 -13.09
N PRO A 12 12.55 0.56 -14.01
CA PRO A 12 13.47 0.37 -15.12
C PRO A 12 13.59 1.58 -16.05
N MET A 13 12.53 2.39 -16.15
CA MET A 13 12.49 3.60 -16.97
C MET A 13 13.16 4.82 -16.31
N LEU A 14 13.37 4.80 -15.00
CA LEU A 14 14.02 5.88 -14.25
C LEU A 14 15.49 5.53 -14.03
N ARG A 15 16.38 6.11 -14.84
CA ARG A 15 17.82 5.80 -14.83
C ARG A 15 18.57 6.67 -13.83
N THR A 16 19.50 6.07 -13.12
CA THR A 16 20.39 6.76 -12.15
C THR A 16 21.80 6.98 -12.66
N ILE A 17 22.25 6.22 -13.67
CA ILE A 17 23.56 6.37 -14.31
C ILE A 17 23.36 6.53 -15.82
N PRO A 18 23.94 7.58 -16.44
CA PRO A 18 23.91 7.78 -17.89
C PRO A 18 24.49 6.57 -18.63
N ASN A 19 23.88 6.21 -19.75
CA ASN A 19 24.33 5.14 -20.65
C ASN A 19 24.46 3.74 -20.02
N ASN A 20 23.99 3.54 -18.80
CA ASN A 20 23.94 2.23 -18.14
C ASN A 20 22.53 1.67 -18.17
N THR A 21 22.31 0.61 -18.97
CA THR A 21 21.01 -0.01 -19.13
C THR A 21 20.51 -0.75 -17.87
N HIS A 22 21.39 -1.06 -16.94
CA HIS A 22 21.09 -1.76 -15.69
C HIS A 22 20.94 -0.83 -14.48
N ALA A 23 21.26 0.46 -14.61
CA ALA A 23 21.18 1.44 -13.54
C ALA A 23 19.76 2.01 -13.41
N SER A 24 18.84 1.22 -12.94
CA SER A 24 17.47 1.64 -12.63
C SER A 24 17.36 2.26 -11.24
N LEU A 25 16.44 3.20 -11.05
CA LEU A 25 16.09 3.67 -9.72
C LEU A 25 15.50 2.52 -8.93
N MET A 26 16.10 2.25 -7.78
CA MET A 26 15.60 1.27 -6.81
C MET A 26 15.40 1.94 -5.46
N ARG A 27 14.28 1.66 -4.80
CA ARG A 27 14.02 2.15 -3.45
C ARG A 27 13.30 1.13 -2.59
N ARG A 28 13.75 1.02 -1.34
CA ARG A 28 13.04 0.29 -0.30
C ARG A 28 12.08 1.26 0.41
N PHE A 29 10.87 0.80 0.70
CA PHE A 29 9.84 1.58 1.39
C PHE A 29 9.57 0.96 2.75
N ALA A 30 9.69 1.78 3.81
CA ALA A 30 9.23 1.44 5.16
C ALA A 30 7.74 1.76 5.33
N TRP A 31 7.12 2.47 4.40
CA TRP A 31 5.73 2.91 4.48
C TRP A 31 4.76 1.71 4.41
N ASN A 32 3.83 1.66 5.37
CA ASN A 32 2.84 0.60 5.51
C ASN A 32 1.46 1.20 5.82
N ALA A 33 0.54 1.17 4.86
CA ALA A 33 -0.77 1.81 4.98
C ALA A 33 -1.61 1.29 6.17
N PRO A 34 -1.65 0.00 6.51
CA PRO A 34 -2.39 -0.49 7.67
C PRO A 34 -2.00 0.11 9.02
N GLU A 35 -0.74 0.53 9.19
CA GLU A 35 -0.29 1.17 10.43
C GLU A 35 -0.95 2.54 10.68
N MET A 36 -1.50 3.14 9.64
CA MET A 36 -2.19 4.43 9.71
C MET A 36 -3.69 4.27 9.98
N VAL A 37 -4.23 3.05 9.84
CA VAL A 37 -5.65 2.75 10.09
C VAL A 37 -5.89 2.59 11.57
N THR A 38 -7.00 3.17 12.06
CA THR A 38 -7.45 2.95 13.44
C THR A 38 -8.80 2.27 13.48
N VAL A 39 -8.98 1.45 14.52
CA VAL A 39 -10.25 0.79 14.84
C VAL A 39 -10.58 1.11 16.29
N ASN A 40 -11.74 1.70 16.55
CA ASN A 40 -12.14 2.23 17.86
C ASN A 40 -11.08 3.17 18.49
N GLY A 41 -10.42 3.97 17.63
CA GLY A 41 -9.34 4.88 18.03
C GLY A 41 -7.99 4.22 18.32
N LEU A 42 -7.85 2.91 18.09
CA LEU A 42 -6.63 2.14 18.33
C LEU A 42 -5.98 1.72 17.02
N SER A 43 -4.66 1.82 16.93
CA SER A 43 -3.89 1.33 15.78
C SER A 43 -3.95 -0.20 15.69
N LEU A 44 -3.88 -0.73 14.46
CA LEU A 44 -3.81 -2.15 14.19
C LEU A 44 -2.41 -2.68 14.55
N LEU A 45 -2.24 -3.10 15.80
CA LEU A 45 -1.02 -3.68 16.33
C LEU A 45 -1.16 -5.21 16.52
N ASN A 46 -0.03 -5.89 16.66
CA ASN A 46 0.02 -7.34 16.89
C ASN A 46 -0.68 -8.14 15.79
N GLU A 47 -0.36 -7.82 14.54
CA GLU A 47 -0.85 -8.54 13.38
C GLU A 47 -0.53 -10.03 13.48
N LYS A 48 -1.56 -10.87 13.40
CA LYS A 48 -1.40 -12.32 13.25
C LYS A 48 -1.67 -12.68 11.80
N VAL A 49 -0.62 -13.04 11.06
CA VAL A 49 -0.77 -13.55 9.70
C VAL A 49 -1.30 -14.97 9.74
N ASN A 50 -2.39 -15.20 9.04
CA ASN A 50 -3.07 -16.49 8.95
C ASN A 50 -2.67 -17.26 7.69
N LYS A 51 -2.50 -16.54 6.55
CA LYS A 51 -2.22 -17.16 5.26
C LYS A 51 -1.48 -16.19 4.33
N ILE A 52 -0.59 -16.73 3.51
CA ILE A 52 0.03 -16.04 2.36
C ILE A 52 -0.18 -16.89 1.12
N MET A 53 -0.61 -16.27 0.03
CA MET A 53 -0.79 -16.89 -1.28
C MET A 53 -0.01 -16.11 -2.33
N LEU A 54 0.56 -16.81 -3.30
CA LEU A 54 1.29 -16.26 -4.45
C LEU A 54 0.75 -16.93 -5.71
N ASP A 55 -0.04 -16.20 -6.47
CA ASP A 55 -0.70 -16.68 -7.70
C ASP A 55 -0.84 -15.56 -8.74
N GLY A 56 0.27 -14.95 -9.13
CA GLY A 56 0.31 -13.73 -9.95
C GLY A 56 0.22 -12.46 -9.13
N THR A 57 -0.45 -12.50 -8.00
CA THR A 57 -0.47 -11.47 -6.95
C THR A 57 0.03 -12.05 -5.64
N MET A 58 0.37 -11.19 -4.67
CA MET A 58 0.65 -11.60 -3.30
C MET A 58 -0.55 -11.26 -2.42
N THR A 59 -1.25 -12.27 -1.92
CA THR A 59 -2.34 -12.09 -0.96
C THR A 59 -1.89 -12.47 0.44
N VAL A 60 -2.09 -11.57 1.41
CA VAL A 60 -1.82 -11.80 2.84
C VAL A 60 -3.13 -11.65 3.61
N GLU A 61 -3.54 -12.69 4.30
CA GLU A 61 -4.69 -12.69 5.20
C GLU A 61 -4.22 -12.63 6.64
N SER A 62 -4.69 -11.63 7.37
CA SER A 62 -4.29 -11.36 8.74
C SER A 62 -5.48 -11.14 9.66
N SER A 63 -5.27 -11.28 10.96
CA SER A 63 -6.26 -10.98 11.99
C SER A 63 -5.66 -10.15 13.11
N PHE A 64 -6.53 -9.32 13.71
CA PHE A 64 -6.23 -8.47 14.85
C PHE A 64 -7.28 -8.68 15.93
N VAL A 65 -6.83 -8.73 17.18
CA VAL A 65 -7.68 -8.73 18.36
C VAL A 65 -7.36 -7.47 19.16
N LEU A 66 -8.33 -6.57 19.23
CA LEU A 66 -8.20 -5.31 19.91
C LEU A 66 -8.95 -5.35 21.26
N PRO A 67 -8.66 -4.42 22.19
CA PRO A 67 -9.41 -4.28 23.44
C PRO A 67 -10.93 -4.24 23.22
N GLY A 68 -11.69 -4.70 24.21
CA GLY A 68 -13.14 -4.79 24.08
C GLY A 68 -13.64 -5.94 23.19
N ASN A 69 -12.80 -6.96 22.97
CA ASN A 69 -13.11 -8.13 22.13
C ASN A 69 -13.49 -7.75 20.69
N THR A 70 -12.86 -6.70 20.18
CA THR A 70 -13.02 -6.27 18.77
C THR A 70 -12.12 -7.14 17.89
N HIS A 71 -12.72 -7.85 16.95
CA HIS A 71 -12.02 -8.74 16.02
C HIS A 71 -12.08 -8.17 14.61
N ILE A 72 -10.90 -8.01 14.00
CA ILE A 72 -10.76 -7.49 12.63
C ILE A 72 -9.95 -8.49 11.81
N THR A 73 -10.37 -8.74 10.58
CA THR A 73 -9.53 -9.39 9.57
C THR A 73 -9.14 -8.37 8.51
N LEU A 74 -7.93 -8.52 7.99
CA LEU A 74 -7.38 -7.71 6.91
C LEU A 74 -6.86 -8.62 5.82
N THR A 75 -7.43 -8.50 4.62
CA THR A 75 -6.88 -9.09 3.41
C THR A 75 -6.14 -8.02 2.63
N ARG A 76 -4.89 -8.30 2.29
CA ARG A 76 -3.99 -7.43 1.55
C ARG A 76 -3.64 -8.12 0.24
N VAL A 77 -3.94 -7.49 -0.91
CA VAL A 77 -3.54 -7.98 -2.23
C VAL A 77 -2.53 -7.00 -2.82
N ILE A 78 -1.31 -7.46 -3.06
CA ILE A 78 -0.18 -6.65 -3.54
C ILE A 78 0.18 -7.11 -4.95
N PHE A 79 0.27 -6.17 -5.88
CA PHE A 79 0.62 -6.45 -7.28
C PHE A 79 1.28 -5.25 -7.96
N PRO A 80 2.20 -5.47 -8.92
CA PRO A 80 2.72 -4.40 -9.75
C PRO A 80 1.68 -3.99 -10.80
N SER A 81 1.62 -2.70 -11.14
CA SER A 81 0.88 -2.25 -12.32
C SER A 81 1.56 -2.73 -13.60
N ILE A 82 0.77 -3.12 -14.58
CA ILE A 82 1.24 -3.48 -15.94
C ILE A 82 1.24 -2.27 -16.88
N SER A 83 0.51 -1.21 -16.55
CA SER A 83 0.33 -0.03 -17.39
C SER A 83 1.01 1.22 -16.82
N ASN A 84 1.29 1.26 -15.52
CA ASN A 84 1.83 2.42 -14.82
C ASN A 84 3.13 2.10 -14.07
N PRO A 85 4.02 3.09 -13.85
CA PRO A 85 5.22 2.89 -13.03
C PRO A 85 4.88 2.83 -11.54
N ALA A 86 4.07 1.84 -11.13
CA ALA A 86 3.48 1.76 -9.80
C ALA A 86 3.39 0.32 -9.27
N ILE A 87 3.29 0.19 -7.95
CA ILE A 87 2.79 -0.99 -7.23
C ILE A 87 1.51 -0.59 -6.50
N TYR A 88 0.53 -1.48 -6.52
CA TYR A 88 -0.74 -1.29 -5.86
C TYR A 88 -0.96 -2.30 -4.75
N GLU A 89 -1.68 -1.87 -3.74
CA GLU A 89 -2.13 -2.70 -2.64
C GLU A 89 -3.62 -2.46 -2.43
N LYS A 90 -4.44 -3.50 -2.57
CA LYS A 90 -5.87 -3.50 -2.20
C LYS A 90 -5.99 -4.06 -0.79
N TYR A 91 -6.75 -3.40 0.03
CA TYR A 91 -7.04 -3.80 1.40
C TYR A 91 -8.53 -4.02 1.59
N ILE A 92 -8.90 -5.15 2.16
CA ILE A 92 -10.26 -5.46 2.59
C ILE A 92 -10.21 -5.65 4.10
N LEU A 93 -10.73 -4.68 4.84
CA LEU A 93 -10.83 -4.70 6.29
C LEU A 93 -12.26 -5.09 6.68
N LYS A 94 -12.40 -6.18 7.43
CA LYS A 94 -13.69 -6.72 7.84
C LYS A 94 -13.81 -6.78 9.35
N ASN A 95 -14.94 -6.33 9.88
CA ASN A 95 -15.31 -6.54 11.27
C ASN A 95 -15.82 -7.98 11.45
N THR A 96 -15.02 -8.84 12.06
CA THR A 96 -15.39 -10.23 12.38
C THR A 96 -15.84 -10.40 13.83
N GLY A 97 -15.94 -9.29 14.57
CA GLY A 97 -16.50 -9.28 15.92
C GLY A 97 -18.03 -9.27 15.95
N THR A 98 -18.60 -9.21 17.15
CA THR A 98 -20.04 -9.22 17.39
C THR A 98 -20.61 -7.82 17.67
N ALA A 99 -19.76 -6.80 17.84
CA ALA A 99 -20.15 -5.42 18.08
C ALA A 99 -19.69 -4.54 16.89
N ASN A 100 -20.31 -3.35 16.77
CA ASN A 100 -19.89 -2.36 15.79
C ASN A 100 -18.45 -1.90 16.07
N ALA A 101 -17.68 -1.65 15.01
CA ALA A 101 -16.33 -1.13 15.07
C ALA A 101 -16.24 0.21 14.31
N SER A 102 -15.76 1.24 14.98
CA SER A 102 -15.49 2.54 14.34
C SER A 102 -14.13 2.45 13.62
N VAL A 103 -14.13 2.56 12.31
CA VAL A 103 -12.92 2.48 11.48
C VAL A 103 -12.62 3.85 10.91
N GLU A 104 -11.35 4.25 11.00
CA GLU A 104 -10.82 5.45 10.37
C GLU A 104 -9.63 5.09 9.47
N ILE A 105 -9.75 5.43 8.19
CA ILE A 105 -8.72 5.31 7.17
C ILE A 105 -8.33 6.74 6.78
N PRO A 106 -7.17 7.25 7.20
CA PRO A 106 -6.80 8.64 6.97
C PRO A 106 -6.43 8.88 5.49
N ALA A 107 -6.64 10.10 5.04
CA ALA A 107 -6.01 10.55 3.81
C ALA A 107 -4.50 10.68 4.05
N SER A 108 -3.70 10.08 3.19
CA SER A 108 -2.25 10.17 3.26
C SER A 108 -1.67 10.27 1.86
N ARG A 109 -0.78 11.22 1.66
CA ARG A 109 -0.01 11.35 0.43
C ARG A 109 1.36 11.94 0.75
N SER A 110 2.40 11.21 0.40
CA SER A 110 3.80 11.64 0.53
C SER A 110 4.43 11.73 -0.85
N VAL A 111 5.16 12.82 -1.10
CA VAL A 111 5.91 13.03 -2.34
C VAL A 111 7.37 13.24 -1.97
N ILE A 112 8.23 12.41 -2.55
CA ILE A 112 9.68 12.49 -2.38
C ILE A 112 10.30 12.81 -3.74
N ASN A 113 11.04 13.91 -3.83
CA ASN A 113 11.85 14.20 -4.99
C ASN A 113 13.27 13.66 -4.78
N THR A 114 13.79 12.94 -5.76
CA THR A 114 15.16 12.46 -5.71
C THR A 114 16.14 13.59 -6.02
N ASP A 115 17.39 13.42 -5.62
CA ASP A 115 18.47 14.36 -5.94
C ASP A 115 18.65 14.43 -7.46
N PRO A 116 18.55 15.62 -8.09
CA PRO A 116 18.67 15.77 -9.54
C PRO A 116 20.04 15.38 -10.08
N THR A 117 21.09 15.41 -9.25
CA THR A 117 22.45 15.00 -9.65
C THR A 117 22.60 13.48 -9.76
N LYS A 118 21.64 12.72 -9.19
CA LYS A 118 21.62 11.25 -9.19
C LYS A 118 20.68 10.65 -10.22
N GLY A 119 19.95 11.47 -10.96
CA GLY A 119 19.03 11.02 -12.00
C GLY A 119 19.51 11.40 -13.39
N VAL A 120 19.48 10.48 -14.35
CA VAL A 120 19.87 10.76 -15.76
C VAL A 120 19.02 11.87 -16.38
N ASN A 121 17.76 11.92 -16.00
CA ASN A 121 16.81 12.95 -16.47
C ASN A 121 16.49 14.00 -15.39
N GLY A 122 17.44 14.27 -14.49
CA GLY A 122 17.25 15.15 -13.34
C GLY A 122 16.53 14.45 -12.18
N SER A 123 15.68 15.17 -11.47
CA SER A 123 14.92 14.64 -10.33
C SER A 123 13.79 13.72 -10.75
N TYR A 124 13.55 12.68 -9.97
CA TYR A 124 12.38 11.82 -10.05
C TYR A 124 11.46 12.07 -8.86
N LYS A 125 10.17 11.96 -9.10
CA LYS A 125 9.12 12.11 -8.10
C LYS A 125 8.60 10.73 -7.72
N LEU A 126 8.68 10.38 -6.43
CA LEU A 126 8.15 9.14 -5.86
C LEU A 126 6.97 9.49 -4.97
N ILE A 127 5.83 8.84 -5.20
CA ILE A 127 4.58 9.13 -4.52
C ILE A 127 4.13 7.87 -3.80
N SER A 128 3.76 8.00 -2.52
CA SER A 128 3.03 6.99 -1.77
C SER A 128 1.75 7.60 -1.21
N GLU A 129 0.61 6.94 -1.43
CA GLU A 129 -0.69 7.49 -1.04
C GLU A 129 -1.70 6.41 -0.64
N ILE A 130 -2.65 6.80 0.23
CA ILE A 130 -3.85 6.03 0.54
C ILE A 130 -5.01 6.58 -0.30
N ILE A 131 -5.75 5.68 -0.95
CA ILE A 131 -6.91 5.97 -1.77
C ILE A 131 -8.13 5.32 -1.12
N GLY A 132 -9.23 6.06 -1.00
CA GLY A 132 -10.44 5.60 -0.32
C GLY A 132 -10.44 5.91 1.18
N SER A 133 -9.83 7.05 1.57
CA SER A 133 -9.90 7.56 2.95
C SER A 133 -11.35 7.77 3.39
N THR A 134 -11.66 7.34 4.60
CA THR A 134 -13.02 7.45 5.17
C THR A 134 -13.00 7.22 6.67
N ALA A 135 -14.06 7.66 7.35
CA ALA A 135 -14.34 7.33 8.74
C ALA A 135 -15.79 6.86 8.83
N ARG A 136 -16.01 5.62 9.27
CA ARG A 136 -17.36 5.06 9.45
C ARG A 136 -17.41 3.92 10.45
N GLN A 137 -18.60 3.58 10.90
CA GLN A 137 -18.85 2.36 11.66
C GLN A 137 -19.04 1.18 10.70
N LEU A 138 -18.43 0.05 11.04
CA LEU A 138 -18.68 -1.26 10.45
C LEU A 138 -19.50 -2.11 11.41
N GLN A 139 -20.64 -2.59 10.94
CA GLN A 139 -21.43 -3.58 11.65
C GLN A 139 -20.71 -4.96 11.65
N PRO A 140 -21.11 -5.92 12.50
CA PRO A 140 -20.62 -7.28 12.42
C PRO A 140 -20.74 -7.85 11.00
N ASN A 141 -19.66 -8.47 10.50
CA ASN A 141 -19.48 -9.01 9.16
C ASN A 141 -19.43 -7.98 8.01
N GLU A 142 -19.55 -6.70 8.30
CA GLU A 142 -19.37 -5.65 7.28
C GLU A 142 -17.88 -5.44 6.97
N GLU A 143 -17.61 -5.03 5.74
CA GLU A 143 -16.25 -4.75 5.27
C GLU A 143 -16.13 -3.39 4.60
N ILE A 144 -14.88 -2.92 4.51
CA ILE A 144 -14.50 -1.70 3.82
C ILE A 144 -13.27 -1.99 2.96
N ILE A 145 -13.26 -1.42 1.76
CA ILE A 145 -12.14 -1.52 0.82
C ILE A 145 -11.45 -0.18 0.72
N PHE A 146 -10.13 -0.20 0.78
CA PHE A 146 -9.27 0.94 0.47
C PHE A 146 -8.01 0.46 -0.23
N TYR A 147 -7.22 1.39 -0.75
CA TYR A 147 -6.04 1.05 -1.53
C TYR A 147 -4.83 1.88 -1.09
N ALA A 148 -3.65 1.36 -1.42
CA ALA A 148 -2.42 2.11 -1.38
C ALA A 148 -1.71 2.02 -2.73
N SER A 149 -1.02 3.08 -3.08
CA SER A 149 -0.24 3.20 -4.30
C SER A 149 1.16 3.71 -3.98
N ILE A 150 2.17 3.10 -4.61
CA ILE A 150 3.53 3.62 -4.65
C ILE A 150 3.91 3.73 -6.12
N SER A 151 4.19 4.96 -6.58
CA SER A 151 4.48 5.25 -7.99
C SER A 151 5.70 6.12 -8.16
N GLY A 152 6.29 6.10 -9.35
CA GLY A 152 7.47 6.91 -9.69
C GLY A 152 7.37 7.53 -11.07
N TYR A 153 7.71 8.81 -11.18
CA TYR A 153 7.65 9.61 -12.41
C TYR A 153 8.91 10.44 -12.59
N LYS A 154 9.24 10.82 -13.83
CA LYS A 154 10.17 11.92 -14.06
C LYS A 154 9.54 13.22 -13.59
N THR A 155 10.35 14.12 -13.04
CA THR A 155 9.85 15.46 -12.69
C THR A 155 9.34 16.17 -13.94
N GLY A 156 8.09 16.66 -13.88
CA GLY A 156 7.39 17.28 -15.01
C GLY A 156 6.48 16.35 -15.80
N GLU A 157 6.54 15.03 -15.61
CA GLU A 157 5.54 14.12 -16.16
C GLU A 157 4.23 14.22 -15.37
N ASN A 158 3.12 14.02 -16.08
CA ASN A 158 1.80 13.97 -15.47
C ASN A 158 1.64 12.69 -14.65
N GLU A 159 1.06 12.83 -13.47
CA GLU A 159 0.65 11.71 -12.65
C GLU A 159 -0.56 11.02 -13.27
N ILE A 160 -0.53 9.71 -13.31
CA ILE A 160 -1.66 8.91 -13.81
C ILE A 160 -2.51 8.53 -12.62
N LYS A 161 -3.80 8.89 -12.66
CA LYS A 161 -4.75 8.44 -11.64
C LYS A 161 -5.00 6.94 -11.82
N PRO A 162 -4.69 6.10 -10.83
CA PRO A 162 -4.83 4.66 -10.97
C PRO A 162 -6.30 4.23 -10.99
N ASP A 163 -6.61 3.26 -11.85
CA ASP A 163 -7.83 2.44 -11.78
C ASP A 163 -7.43 1.04 -11.30
N ILE A 164 -7.26 0.92 -9.97
CA ILE A 164 -6.66 -0.27 -9.35
C ILE A 164 -7.52 -1.51 -9.55
N GLU A 165 -8.85 -1.37 -9.54
CA GLU A 165 -9.76 -2.51 -9.76
C GLU A 165 -9.67 -3.05 -11.19
N LYS A 166 -9.48 -2.18 -12.17
CA LYS A 166 -9.28 -2.59 -13.55
C LYS A 166 -7.95 -3.31 -13.77
N GLU A 167 -6.91 -2.89 -13.07
CA GLU A 167 -5.59 -3.52 -13.19
C GLU A 167 -5.48 -4.86 -12.44
N LEU A 168 -6.42 -5.16 -11.54
CA LEU A 168 -6.49 -6.42 -10.80
C LEU A 168 -7.25 -7.51 -11.59
N GLN A 169 -7.95 -7.17 -12.67
CA GLN A 169 -8.67 -8.10 -13.56
C GLN A 169 -7.73 -8.72 -14.60
#